data_e927a314e29e50b6b89d34895d522173
#
_entry.id   e927a314e29e50b6b89d34895d522173
#
_cell.length_a   1.000
_cell.length_b   1.000
_cell.length_c   1.000
_cell.angle_alpha   90.00
_cell.angle_beta   90.00
_cell.angle_gamma   90.00
#
_symmetry.space_group_name_H-M   'P 1'
#
loop_
_entity.id
_entity.type
_entity.pdbx_description
1 polymer ?
#
loop_
_entity_poly.entity_id
_entity_poly.type
_entity_poly.pdbx_seq_one_letter_code
_entity_poly.pdbx_strand_id
1 'polypeptide(L)'
;MLTLIANLLQSSFRVQDRVFRFGGEEFVVLLRSTTLENTWKIIERFRANIASHAFPQVGRVTVSVGFVGISAFESPVVTLGHADQALYHAKSSGRNCACHYDDLVSHGMVQAAASNDTAEFF
;
A
#
# COMPACT_ATOMS: atom_id res chain seq x y z
N MET A 1 -6.79 -7.14 -17.37
CA MET A 1 -7.09 -6.31 -16.19
C MET A 1 -5.84 -5.81 -15.48
N LEU A 2 -4.88 -6.68 -15.16
CA LEU A 2 -3.66 -6.23 -14.48
C LEU A 2 -2.89 -5.15 -15.25
N THR A 3 -2.86 -5.24 -16.58
CA THR A 3 -2.22 -4.23 -17.41
C THR A 3 -2.90 -2.87 -17.27
N LEU A 4 -4.24 -2.85 -17.22
CA LEU A 4 -4.98 -1.60 -17.02
C LEU A 4 -4.73 -0.99 -15.66
N ILE A 5 -4.66 -1.83 -14.61
CA ILE A 5 -4.32 -1.36 -13.28
C ILE A 5 -2.91 -0.79 -13.24
N ALA A 6 -1.95 -1.46 -13.88
CA ALA A 6 -0.58 -0.96 -13.96
C ALA A 6 -0.52 0.40 -14.66
N ASN A 7 -1.27 0.58 -15.74
CA ASN A 7 -1.34 1.87 -16.44
C ASN A 7 -1.94 2.97 -15.56
N LEU A 8 -3.00 2.64 -14.82
CA LEU A 8 -3.59 3.59 -13.88
C LEU A 8 -2.64 3.96 -12.75
N LEU A 9 -1.86 2.98 -12.25
CA LEU A 9 -0.81 3.25 -11.28
C LEU A 9 0.21 4.22 -11.83
N GLN A 10 0.72 3.96 -13.03
CA GLN A 10 1.74 4.81 -13.65
C GLN A 10 1.22 6.24 -13.84
N SER A 11 -0.04 6.40 -14.25
CA SER A 11 -0.62 7.73 -14.49
C SER A 11 -1.01 8.45 -13.20
N SER A 12 -1.22 7.72 -12.12
CA SER A 12 -1.67 8.30 -10.84
C SER A 12 -0.51 8.80 -9.97
N PHE A 13 0.71 8.36 -10.24
CA PHE A 13 1.87 8.71 -9.42
C PHE A 13 2.85 9.56 -10.20
N ARG A 14 3.72 10.26 -9.45
CA ARG A 14 4.64 11.25 -10.02
C ARG A 14 5.82 10.58 -10.70
N VAL A 15 6.52 11.33 -11.55
CA VAL A 15 7.71 10.84 -12.26
C VAL A 15 8.78 10.35 -11.29
N GLN A 16 8.95 11.02 -10.15
CA GLN A 16 9.94 10.64 -9.13
C GLN A 16 9.54 9.42 -8.33
N ASP A 17 8.29 8.98 -8.39
CA ASP A 17 7.83 7.80 -7.70
C ASP A 17 8.20 6.55 -8.49
N ARG A 18 8.32 5.43 -7.79
CA ARG A 18 8.64 4.15 -8.42
C ARG A 18 7.54 3.15 -8.18
N VAL A 19 7.14 2.47 -9.23
CA VAL A 19 6.12 1.43 -9.18
C VAL A 19 6.74 0.10 -9.58
N PHE A 20 6.57 -0.90 -8.72
CA PHE A 20 7.08 -2.24 -8.95
C PHE A 20 5.93 -3.24 -8.87
N ARG A 21 5.90 -4.20 -9.77
CA ARG A 21 5.02 -5.35 -9.62
C ARG A 21 5.72 -6.39 -8.75
N PHE A 22 5.08 -6.76 -7.67
CA PHE A 22 5.69 -7.62 -6.64
C PHE A 22 4.97 -8.95 -6.58
N GLY A 23 5.03 -9.70 -7.67
CA GLY A 23 4.38 -11.01 -7.77
C GLY A 23 2.87 -10.92 -7.81
N GLY A 24 2.23 -11.90 -8.43
CA GLY A 24 0.78 -12.04 -8.43
C GLY A 24 0.03 -10.75 -8.73
N GLU A 25 -0.82 -10.35 -7.81
CA GLU A 25 -1.68 -9.18 -7.92
C GLU A 25 -1.17 -7.98 -7.12
N GLU A 26 0.02 -8.08 -6.53
CA GLU A 26 0.54 -7.05 -5.65
C GLU A 26 1.46 -6.09 -6.39
N PHE A 27 1.38 -4.82 -6.02
CA PHE A 27 2.27 -3.76 -6.49
C PHE A 27 2.86 -3.05 -5.29
N VAL A 28 4.11 -2.64 -5.43
CA VAL A 28 4.79 -1.80 -4.44
C VAL A 28 5.07 -0.45 -5.09
N VAL A 29 4.73 0.61 -4.38
CA VAL A 29 4.96 1.97 -4.84
C VAL A 29 5.84 2.69 -3.82
N LEU A 30 6.94 3.26 -4.28
CA LEU A 30 7.79 4.12 -3.46
C LEU A 30 7.47 5.56 -3.78
N LEU A 31 6.93 6.27 -2.80
CA LEU A 31 6.65 7.69 -2.91
C LEU A 31 7.81 8.48 -2.34
N ARG A 32 8.31 9.44 -3.10
CA ARG A 32 9.45 10.26 -2.71
C ARG A 32 9.00 11.66 -2.35
N SER A 33 9.68 12.25 -1.36
CA SER A 33 9.51 13.66 -1.01
C SER A 33 8.04 14.02 -0.77
N THR A 34 7.38 13.24 0.08
CA THR A 34 5.97 13.48 0.38
C THR A 34 5.74 13.48 1.88
N THR A 35 4.73 14.23 2.32
CA THR A 35 4.27 14.23 3.70
C THR A 35 3.25 13.12 3.91
N LEU A 36 2.99 12.78 5.16
CA LEU A 36 1.95 11.81 5.49
C LEU A 36 0.58 12.27 4.96
N GLU A 37 0.26 13.53 5.13
CA GLU A 37 -1.00 14.09 4.63
C GLU A 37 -1.13 13.94 3.12
N ASN A 38 -0.08 14.29 2.37
CA ASN A 38 -0.09 14.14 0.92
C ASN A 38 -0.13 12.67 0.50
N THR A 39 0.52 11.80 1.24
CA THR A 39 0.47 10.36 0.99
C THR A 39 -0.96 9.84 1.08
N TRP A 40 -1.68 10.22 2.13
CA TRP A 40 -3.09 9.86 2.27
C TRP A 40 -3.93 10.34 1.09
N LYS A 41 -3.71 11.58 0.64
CA LYS A 41 -4.44 12.15 -0.50
C LYS A 41 -4.17 11.39 -1.79
N ILE A 42 -2.91 11.05 -2.02
CA ILE A 42 -2.51 10.31 -3.23
C ILE A 42 -3.14 8.92 -3.22
N ILE A 43 -3.04 8.21 -2.11
CA ILE A 43 -3.54 6.85 -1.98
C ILE A 43 -5.06 6.81 -2.11
N GLU A 44 -5.77 7.69 -1.43
CA GLU A 44 -7.23 7.72 -1.50
C GLU A 44 -7.73 8.11 -2.89
N ARG A 45 -7.05 9.02 -3.55
CA ARG A 45 -7.41 9.38 -4.92
C ARG A 45 -7.23 8.19 -5.86
N PHE A 46 -6.12 7.47 -5.72
CA PHE A 46 -5.89 6.27 -6.52
C PHE A 46 -6.95 5.21 -6.25
N ARG A 47 -7.21 4.91 -4.99
CA ARG A 47 -8.20 3.90 -4.60
C ARG A 47 -9.59 4.25 -5.15
N ALA A 48 -10.00 5.49 -5.01
CA ALA A 48 -11.30 5.95 -5.50
C ALA A 48 -11.38 5.88 -7.02
N ASN A 49 -10.31 6.23 -7.72
CA ASN A 49 -10.26 6.13 -9.19
C ASN A 49 -10.43 4.69 -9.65
N ILE A 50 -9.76 3.74 -9.00
CA ILE A 50 -9.91 2.32 -9.35
C ILE A 50 -11.35 1.87 -9.09
N ALA A 51 -11.91 2.20 -7.94
CA ALA A 51 -13.24 1.77 -7.57
C ALA A 51 -14.33 2.32 -8.51
N SER A 52 -14.11 3.52 -9.05
CA SER A 52 -15.07 4.15 -9.96
C SER A 52 -14.86 3.78 -11.43
N HIS A 53 -13.77 3.12 -11.75
CA HIS A 53 -13.44 2.78 -13.13
C HIS A 53 -14.15 1.49 -13.55
N ALA A 54 -14.77 1.49 -14.72
CA ALA A 54 -15.38 0.28 -15.28
C ALA A 54 -14.36 -0.42 -16.19
N PHE A 55 -13.88 -1.58 -15.72
CA PHE A 55 -12.92 -2.37 -16.50
C PHE A 55 -13.65 -3.26 -17.50
N PRO A 56 -13.14 -3.36 -18.75
CA PRO A 56 -13.76 -4.26 -19.73
C PRO A 56 -13.80 -5.69 -19.23
N GLN A 57 -14.93 -6.35 -19.42
CA GLN A 57 -15.16 -7.78 -19.13
C GLN A 57 -15.23 -8.14 -17.64
N VAL A 58 -14.72 -7.34 -16.72
CA VAL A 58 -14.77 -7.66 -15.30
C VAL A 58 -15.58 -6.68 -14.48
N GLY A 59 -15.98 -5.54 -15.08
CA GLY A 59 -16.73 -4.53 -14.38
C GLY A 59 -15.87 -3.73 -13.40
N ARG A 60 -16.39 -3.48 -12.22
CA ARG A 60 -15.70 -2.67 -11.22
C ARG A 60 -14.82 -3.56 -10.35
N VAL A 61 -13.63 -3.05 -10.02
CA VAL A 61 -12.70 -3.69 -9.09
C VAL A 61 -12.32 -2.70 -8.01
N THR A 62 -11.78 -3.19 -6.92
CA THR A 62 -11.27 -2.34 -5.84
C THR A 62 -9.85 -2.74 -5.51
N VAL A 63 -9.15 -1.86 -4.81
CA VAL A 63 -7.82 -2.14 -4.28
C VAL A 63 -7.80 -1.90 -2.78
N SER A 64 -6.97 -2.69 -2.11
CA SER A 64 -6.65 -2.47 -0.70
C SER A 64 -5.21 -2.02 -0.63
N VAL A 65 -4.91 -1.13 0.28
CA VAL A 65 -3.58 -0.52 0.39
C VAL A 65 -3.11 -0.58 1.83
N GLY A 66 -1.87 -1.03 2.00
CA GLY A 66 -1.17 -0.86 3.26
C GLY A 66 0.07 -0.02 3.02
N PHE A 67 0.35 0.91 3.91
CA PHE A 67 1.51 1.77 3.73
C PHE A 67 2.16 2.16 5.04
N VAL A 68 3.41 2.59 4.95
CA VAL A 68 4.23 2.98 6.09
C VAL A 68 5.27 3.98 5.61
N GLY A 69 5.68 4.87 6.51
CA GLY A 69 6.80 5.76 6.25
C GLY A 69 8.13 5.00 6.28
N ILE A 70 9.06 5.42 5.44
CA ILE A 70 10.39 4.82 5.40
C ILE A 70 11.30 5.56 6.37
N SER A 71 11.95 4.80 7.25
CA SER A 71 12.93 5.32 8.20
C SER A 71 14.32 4.86 7.80
N ALA A 72 15.31 5.74 7.96
CA ALA A 72 16.71 5.38 7.75
C ALA A 72 17.22 4.37 8.78
N PHE A 73 16.48 4.20 9.87
CA PHE A 73 16.87 3.30 10.96
C PHE A 73 16.32 1.89 10.82
N GLU A 74 15.49 1.66 9.81
CA GLU A 74 14.94 0.33 9.56
C GLU A 74 15.42 -0.20 8.23
N SER A 75 15.61 -1.53 8.17
CA SER A 75 15.96 -2.17 6.90
C SER A 75 14.78 -2.16 5.94
N PRO A 76 15.03 -2.25 4.63
CA PRO A 76 13.94 -2.36 3.65
C PRO A 76 13.04 -3.56 3.90
N VAL A 77 13.59 -4.67 4.38
CA VAL A 77 12.81 -5.88 4.69
C VAL A 77 11.80 -5.60 5.80
N VAL A 78 12.23 -4.93 6.87
CA VAL A 78 11.36 -4.57 7.99
C VAL A 78 10.27 -3.60 7.53
N THR A 79 10.65 -2.58 6.78
CA THR A 79 9.71 -1.58 6.27
C THR A 79 8.65 -2.22 5.39
N LEU A 80 9.06 -3.08 4.47
CA LEU A 80 8.13 -3.79 3.60
C LEU A 80 7.20 -4.70 4.40
N GLY A 81 7.73 -5.36 5.43
CA GLY A 81 6.92 -6.18 6.32
C GLY A 81 5.85 -5.39 7.05
N HIS A 82 6.16 -4.17 7.47
CA HIS A 82 5.17 -3.29 8.11
C HIS A 82 4.05 -2.91 7.13
N ALA A 83 4.42 -2.55 5.91
CA ALA A 83 3.42 -2.24 4.88
C ALA A 83 2.55 -3.46 4.58
N ASP A 84 3.14 -4.63 4.56
CA ASP A 84 2.43 -5.88 4.30
C ASP A 84 1.44 -6.22 5.43
N GLN A 85 1.81 -5.98 6.67
CA GLN A 85 0.89 -6.14 7.79
C GLN A 85 -0.29 -5.18 7.69
N ALA A 86 -0.03 -3.93 7.31
CA ALA A 86 -1.09 -2.95 7.10
C ALA A 86 -2.01 -3.38 5.95
N LEU A 87 -1.45 -3.92 4.88
CA LEU A 87 -2.23 -4.43 3.77
C LEU A 87 -3.11 -5.61 4.19
N TYR A 88 -2.57 -6.54 4.96
CA TYR A 88 -3.33 -7.65 5.50
C TYR A 88 -4.52 -7.15 6.32
N HIS A 89 -4.30 -6.14 7.15
CA HIS A 89 -5.37 -5.55 7.94
C HIS A 89 -6.45 -4.92 7.05
N ALA A 90 -6.05 -4.20 6.00
CA ALA A 90 -7.00 -3.62 5.06
C ALA A 90 -7.86 -4.68 4.38
N LYS A 91 -7.24 -5.78 3.96
CA LYS A 91 -7.97 -6.90 3.35
C LYS A 91 -8.92 -7.58 4.35
N SER A 92 -8.51 -7.69 5.61
CA SER A 92 -9.32 -8.31 6.66
C SER A 92 -10.46 -7.40 7.12
N SER A 93 -10.34 -6.10 6.93
CA SER A 93 -11.35 -5.12 7.36
C SER A 93 -12.40 -4.82 6.31
N GLY A 94 -12.51 -5.64 5.27
CA GLY A 94 -13.53 -5.48 4.25
C GLY A 94 -13.01 -5.07 2.89
N ARG A 95 -11.70 -4.92 2.73
CA ARG A 95 -11.07 -4.51 1.47
C ARG A 95 -11.48 -3.09 1.05
N ASN A 96 -11.07 -2.65 -0.11
CA ASN A 96 -11.40 -1.33 -0.65
C ASN A 96 -11.12 -0.20 0.34
N CYS A 97 -9.96 -0.26 0.98
CA CYS A 97 -9.56 0.75 1.95
C CYS A 97 -8.04 0.80 2.03
N ALA A 98 -7.53 1.84 2.68
CA ALA A 98 -6.12 2.00 2.94
C ALA A 98 -5.88 2.02 4.45
N CYS A 99 -4.80 1.37 4.87
CA CYS A 99 -4.38 1.35 6.26
C CYS A 99 -2.93 1.81 6.38
N HIS A 100 -2.68 2.67 7.35
CA HIS A 100 -1.35 3.15 7.69
C HIS A 100 -0.83 2.36 8.88
N TYR A 101 0.35 1.78 8.73
CA TYR A 101 0.91 0.90 9.76
C TYR A 101 1.01 1.58 11.13
N ASP A 102 1.53 2.81 11.17
CA ASP A 102 1.71 3.51 12.45
C ASP A 102 0.37 3.80 13.13
N ASP A 103 -0.67 4.07 12.37
CA ASP A 103 -2.01 4.26 12.91
C ASP A 103 -2.54 2.96 13.53
N LEU A 104 -2.28 1.83 12.87
CA LEU A 104 -2.70 0.53 13.40
C LEU A 104 -1.98 0.20 14.71
N VAL A 105 -0.70 0.51 14.80
CA VAL A 105 0.07 0.32 16.02
C VAL A 105 -0.47 1.21 17.14
N SER A 106 -0.72 2.48 16.86
CA SER A 106 -1.19 3.42 17.89
C SER A 106 -2.60 3.11 18.38
N HIS A 107 -3.41 2.43 17.57
CA HIS A 107 -4.74 1.98 17.96
C HIS A 107 -4.75 0.55 18.53
N GLY A 108 -3.58 -0.06 18.72
CA GLY A 108 -3.46 -1.40 19.27
C GLY A 108 -3.93 -2.51 18.37
N MET A 109 -4.11 -2.27 17.08
CA MET A 109 -4.60 -3.26 16.12
C MET A 109 -3.51 -4.18 15.59
N VAL A 110 -2.26 -3.72 15.64
CA VAL A 110 -1.07 -4.54 15.40
C VAL A 110 -0.04 -4.18 16.45
N GLN A 111 0.75 -5.17 16.86
CA GLN A 111 1.85 -4.90 17.76
C GLN A 111 3.04 -4.38 16.95
N ALA A 112 3.69 -3.35 17.49
CA ALA A 112 4.96 -2.92 16.93
C ALA A 112 5.92 -4.11 17.03
N ALA A 113 6.43 -4.58 15.88
CA ALA A 113 7.28 -5.75 15.86
C ALA A 113 8.56 -5.49 16.64
N ALA A 114 8.89 -6.39 17.57
CA ALA A 114 10.22 -6.42 18.13
C ALA A 114 11.20 -6.78 17.01
N SER A 115 12.39 -6.23 17.07
CA SER A 115 13.37 -6.40 15.98
C SER A 115 13.69 -7.86 15.67
N ASN A 116 13.60 -8.74 16.66
CA ASN A 116 13.85 -10.15 16.46
C ASN A 116 12.70 -10.92 15.83
N ASP A 117 11.52 -10.33 15.77
CA ASP A 117 10.36 -10.99 15.19
C ASP A 117 10.28 -10.78 13.68
N THR A 118 10.96 -9.77 13.17
CA THR A 118 10.86 -9.40 11.77
C THR A 118 11.39 -10.46 10.83
N ALA A 119 12.37 -11.24 11.26
CA ALA A 119 12.93 -12.31 10.45
C ALA A 119 11.93 -13.42 10.15
N GLU A 120 10.90 -13.54 10.95
CA GLU A 120 9.91 -14.61 10.82
C GLU A 120 8.88 -14.34 9.72
N PHE A 121 8.81 -13.13 9.22
CA PHE A 121 7.90 -12.77 8.14
C PHE A 121 8.40 -13.22 6.76
N PHE A 122 9.63 -13.63 6.71
CA PHE A 122 10.29 -14.01 5.48
C PHE A 122 10.99 -15.35 5.63
#